data_b9ee86c4b39514023af7088c45f3c85a
#
_entry.id   b9ee86c4b39514023af7088c45f3c85a
#
_cell.length_a   1.000
_cell.length_b   1.000
_cell.length_c   1.000
_cell.angle_alpha   90.00
_cell.angle_beta   90.00
_cell.angle_gamma   90.00
#
_symmetry.space_group_name_H-M   'P 1'
#
loop_
_entity.id
_entity.type
_entity.pdbx_description
1 polymer ?
#
loop_
_entity_poly.entity_id
_entity_poly.type
_entity_poly.pdbx_seq_one_letter_code
_entity_poly.pdbx_strand_id
1 'polypeptide(L)'
;MKKILVFIVAVLAVVGIQRAEAQSQSSYFMGGTYFRTDLNPAFAPKRGYVALPVLGGVDVDVSNNFLSVNNFVFERDGGLVTAFHSSVSSEEFLKKMPNRGRLAMNMKSNILGVGFYVGNLYFNLGLNANVSTDASMSMDIFKAVKQLGNGIYDLGNTAFNANAYMDAYVGTSIRILRNLRVGARAKLLVGIANFGGDFNKLQVNVDPNVVNGVMSGQWRANGIFIDNSMVRAGSELPLNEVMRTDLGYIFSNFKNYGLAFDLGAEMCFLDNHLRVSAAVTDLGFIRWGKKSHIGGIIDGEFNYSGMNIETSEIEANYDYELLVTDGSETQGYTSMLNCSLNIGAEYNILNDRIGFGLLSHTTFYNTMSYSELTASVNFRPLHWLSATVSHTFLNRNRAGIFGFALNLYTSGINFYAGMDYIDLCWVKGPTLGSMKPSLPRYAKSLNAYVGVGFSFGGAKDMYSDSGVKSKKAKKSKRGTEAE
;
A
#
# COMPACT_ATOMS: atom_id res chain seq x y z
N MET A 1 27.29 -16.29 -17.14
CA MET A 1 25.83 -16.14 -17.28
C MET A 1 25.03 -17.02 -16.33
N LYS A 2 25.17 -18.36 -16.32
CA LYS A 2 24.45 -19.24 -15.36
C LYS A 2 24.67 -18.85 -13.89
N LYS A 3 25.87 -18.47 -13.48
CA LYS A 3 26.18 -18.04 -12.10
C LYS A 3 25.50 -16.72 -11.71
N ILE A 4 25.35 -15.77 -12.65
CA ILE A 4 24.64 -14.50 -12.42
C ILE A 4 23.14 -14.74 -12.28
N LEU A 5 22.55 -15.60 -13.12
CA LEU A 5 21.14 -15.98 -13.03
C LEU A 5 20.85 -16.68 -11.70
N VAL A 6 21.71 -17.62 -11.28
CA VAL A 6 21.59 -18.32 -10.00
C VAL A 6 21.72 -17.33 -8.82
N PHE A 7 22.64 -16.37 -8.91
CA PHE A 7 22.81 -15.34 -7.88
C PHE A 7 21.58 -14.44 -7.79
N ILE A 8 21.01 -13.98 -8.92
CA ILE A 8 19.80 -13.17 -8.94
C ILE A 8 18.61 -13.94 -8.35
N VAL A 9 18.43 -15.21 -8.75
CA VAL A 9 17.38 -16.08 -8.21
C VAL A 9 17.59 -16.33 -6.71
N ALA A 10 18.82 -16.53 -6.27
CA ALA A 10 19.13 -16.71 -4.84
C ALA A 10 18.86 -15.43 -4.02
N VAL A 11 19.21 -14.25 -4.53
CA VAL A 11 18.90 -12.96 -3.89
C VAL A 11 17.38 -12.74 -3.81
N LEU A 12 16.64 -13.01 -4.90
CA LEU A 12 15.19 -12.93 -4.91
C LEU A 12 14.54 -13.93 -3.94
N ALA A 13 15.11 -15.12 -3.79
CA ALA A 13 14.62 -16.15 -2.85
C ALA A 13 14.90 -15.81 -1.37
N VAL A 14 16.02 -15.17 -1.07
CA VAL A 14 16.39 -14.77 0.31
C VAL A 14 15.52 -13.60 0.80
N VAL A 15 15.14 -12.66 -0.08
CA VAL A 15 14.27 -11.52 0.26
C VAL A 15 12.79 -11.95 0.41
N GLY A 16 12.40 -13.11 -0.13
CA GLY A 16 11.00 -13.53 -0.32
C GLY A 16 10.31 -14.28 0.83
N ILE A 17 10.84 -14.37 2.04
CA ILE A 17 10.27 -15.26 3.07
C ILE A 17 9.57 -14.47 4.20
N GLN A 18 8.69 -13.54 3.86
CA GLN A 18 7.75 -12.97 4.84
C GLN A 18 6.37 -12.68 4.21
N ARG A 19 5.33 -12.62 5.05
CA ARG A 19 3.89 -12.71 4.72
C ARG A 19 3.36 -11.54 3.89
N ALA A 20 2.43 -11.82 2.98
CA ALA A 20 1.95 -11.00 1.86
C ALA A 20 0.95 -9.86 2.15
N GLU A 21 1.08 -8.68 1.54
CA GLU A 21 0.15 -7.52 1.49
C GLU A 21 0.11 -6.89 0.09
N ALA A 22 -0.96 -6.16 -0.23
CA ALA A 22 -1.33 -5.81 -1.58
C ALA A 22 -0.63 -4.57 -2.15
N GLN A 23 -0.19 -4.63 -3.39
CA GLN A 23 0.20 -3.49 -4.24
C GLN A 23 -0.02 -3.85 -5.72
N SER A 24 -0.01 -2.86 -6.62
CA SER A 24 -0.24 -3.00 -8.07
C SER A 24 0.82 -3.84 -8.78
N GLN A 25 0.97 -5.11 -8.37
CA GLN A 25 2.04 -6.02 -8.80
C GLN A 25 1.97 -6.33 -10.29
N SER A 26 0.76 -6.51 -10.81
CA SER A 26 0.53 -6.80 -12.23
C SER A 26 0.95 -5.64 -13.14
N SER A 27 1.00 -4.42 -12.64
CA SER A 27 1.41 -3.26 -13.42
C SER A 27 2.93 -3.10 -13.56
N TYR A 28 3.73 -3.74 -12.72
CA TYR A 28 5.19 -3.51 -12.68
C TYR A 28 5.88 -3.74 -14.03
N PHE A 29 5.51 -4.79 -14.75
CA PHE A 29 6.04 -5.09 -16.08
C PHE A 29 5.16 -4.62 -17.23
N MET A 30 4.05 -3.94 -16.96
CA MET A 30 3.11 -3.44 -17.95
C MET A 30 3.74 -2.29 -18.76
N GLY A 31 4.15 -2.57 -19.99
CA GLY A 31 4.87 -1.61 -20.82
C GLY A 31 4.05 -0.40 -21.24
N GLY A 32 4.70 0.76 -21.35
CA GLY A 32 4.15 1.96 -21.98
C GLY A 32 3.35 2.88 -21.07
N THR A 33 2.94 2.49 -19.88
CA THR A 33 2.19 3.33 -18.95
C THR A 33 3.11 4.27 -18.15
N TYR A 34 2.64 5.48 -17.86
CA TYR A 34 3.32 6.41 -16.96
C TYR A 34 3.20 5.99 -15.49
N PHE A 35 2.18 5.22 -15.13
CA PHE A 35 1.96 4.72 -13.78
C PHE A 35 3.17 3.95 -13.21
N ARG A 36 3.88 3.21 -14.05
CA ARG A 36 5.09 2.46 -13.65
C ARG A 36 6.20 3.33 -13.05
N THR A 37 6.22 4.63 -13.35
CA THR A 37 7.21 5.55 -12.77
C THR A 37 7.06 5.71 -11.26
N ASP A 38 5.88 5.38 -10.71
CA ASP A 38 5.62 5.37 -9.27
C ASP A 38 6.18 4.13 -8.58
N LEU A 39 6.33 3.04 -9.31
CA LEU A 39 6.90 1.78 -8.82
C LEU A 39 8.42 1.73 -8.98
N ASN A 40 8.93 2.42 -10.00
CA ASN A 40 10.37 2.55 -10.26
C ASN A 40 10.62 3.81 -11.12
N PRO A 41 11.28 4.84 -10.60
CA PRO A 41 11.51 6.08 -11.34
C PRO A 41 12.43 5.91 -12.58
N ALA A 42 13.11 4.76 -12.74
CA ALA A 42 13.83 4.44 -13.97
C ALA A 42 12.90 4.08 -15.13
N PHE A 43 11.64 3.70 -14.88
CA PHE A 43 10.68 3.28 -15.89
C PHE A 43 10.02 4.45 -16.61
N ALA A 44 10.73 5.10 -17.50
CA ALA A 44 10.14 6.17 -18.30
C ALA A 44 9.14 5.62 -19.34
N PRO A 45 7.95 6.23 -19.54
CA PRO A 45 7.01 5.83 -20.58
C PRO A 45 7.54 6.18 -21.98
N LYS A 46 6.98 5.54 -23.02
CA LYS A 46 7.44 5.79 -24.41
C LYS A 46 7.16 7.21 -24.91
N ARG A 47 6.18 7.90 -24.35
CA ARG A 47 5.75 9.26 -24.75
C ARG A 47 5.66 10.17 -23.54
N GLY A 48 5.65 11.48 -23.79
CA GLY A 48 5.21 12.43 -22.80
C GLY A 48 3.73 12.25 -22.47
N TYR A 49 3.31 12.72 -21.30
CA TYR A 49 1.91 12.64 -20.87
C TYR A 49 1.51 13.85 -20.04
N VAL A 50 0.21 14.10 -20.00
CA VAL A 50 -0.46 14.97 -19.03
C VAL A 50 -1.57 14.15 -18.39
N ALA A 51 -1.56 14.07 -17.07
CA ALA A 51 -2.61 13.47 -16.26
C ALA A 51 -3.39 14.58 -15.55
N LEU A 52 -4.71 14.58 -15.69
CA LEU A 52 -5.60 15.60 -15.12
C LEU A 52 -6.21 15.12 -13.80
N PRO A 53 -6.71 16.06 -12.96
CA PRO A 53 -7.35 15.74 -11.70
C PRO A 53 -8.47 14.69 -11.88
N VAL A 54 -8.56 13.75 -10.92
CA VAL A 54 -9.50 12.63 -10.89
C VAL A 54 -9.26 11.58 -11.99
N LEU A 55 -8.85 11.99 -13.20
CA LEU A 55 -8.58 11.10 -14.34
C LEU A 55 -7.16 10.53 -14.31
N GLY A 56 -6.21 11.24 -13.69
CA GLY A 56 -4.77 10.94 -13.75
C GLY A 56 -4.39 9.60 -13.09
N GLY A 57 -5.20 9.09 -12.23
CA GLY A 57 -5.06 7.75 -11.65
C GLY A 57 -5.45 7.69 -10.19
N VAL A 58 -6.08 6.59 -9.85
CA VAL A 58 -6.38 6.18 -8.47
C VAL A 58 -5.87 4.76 -8.30
N ASP A 59 -5.18 4.52 -7.20
CA ASP A 59 -4.74 3.22 -6.73
C ASP A 59 -5.25 3.03 -5.30
N VAL A 60 -5.98 1.96 -5.06
CA VAL A 60 -6.52 1.58 -3.74
C VAL A 60 -6.07 0.18 -3.42
N ASP A 61 -5.48 0.06 -2.26
CA ASP A 61 -4.93 -1.16 -1.73
C ASP A 61 -5.47 -1.41 -0.32
N VAL A 62 -6.02 -2.58 -0.10
CA VAL A 62 -6.44 -3.06 1.22
C VAL A 62 -5.92 -4.46 1.41
N SER A 63 -5.28 -4.71 2.53
CA SER A 63 -4.72 -6.01 2.83
C SER A 63 -4.83 -6.37 4.32
N ASN A 64 -4.97 -7.64 4.57
CA ASN A 64 -4.97 -8.20 5.91
C ASN A 64 -4.53 -9.68 5.89
N ASN A 65 -4.21 -10.24 7.05
CA ASN A 65 -3.80 -11.64 7.16
C ASN A 65 -4.81 -12.55 7.90
N PHE A 66 -5.93 -12.02 8.35
CA PHE A 66 -6.89 -12.76 9.19
C PHE A 66 -8.34 -12.69 8.71
N LEU A 67 -8.80 -11.59 8.12
CA LEU A 67 -10.16 -11.43 7.60
C LEU A 67 -10.29 -12.14 6.26
N SER A 68 -11.04 -13.23 6.20
CA SER A 68 -11.46 -13.91 4.98
C SER A 68 -12.72 -14.74 5.26
N VAL A 69 -13.49 -15.01 4.23
CA VAL A 69 -14.68 -15.89 4.34
C VAL A 69 -14.26 -17.24 4.90
N ASN A 70 -13.14 -17.81 4.45
CA ASN A 70 -12.63 -19.10 4.94
C ASN A 70 -12.33 -19.11 6.45
N ASN A 71 -11.96 -17.97 7.03
CA ASN A 71 -11.62 -17.91 8.46
C ASN A 71 -12.86 -17.72 9.33
N PHE A 72 -13.89 -17.03 8.81
CA PHE A 72 -15.07 -16.63 9.61
C PHE A 72 -16.35 -17.39 9.26
N VAL A 73 -16.36 -18.16 8.17
CA VAL A 73 -17.54 -18.92 7.74
C VAL A 73 -17.21 -20.40 7.70
N PHE A 74 -18.10 -21.21 8.27
CA PHE A 74 -17.98 -22.64 8.43
C PHE A 74 -19.19 -23.34 7.84
N GLU A 75 -18.98 -24.48 7.21
CA GLU A 75 -20.05 -25.34 6.71
C GLU A 75 -20.51 -26.28 7.82
N ARG A 76 -21.84 -26.40 8.01
CA ARG A 76 -22.50 -27.33 8.94
C ARG A 76 -23.72 -27.94 8.24
N ASP A 77 -24.27 -28.99 8.79
CA ASP A 77 -25.41 -29.74 8.19
C ASP A 77 -26.63 -28.88 7.89
N GLY A 78 -26.79 -27.76 8.55
CA GLY A 78 -27.86 -26.78 8.30
C GLY A 78 -27.48 -25.63 7.37
N GLY A 79 -26.27 -25.61 6.80
CA GLY A 79 -25.78 -24.54 5.92
C GLY A 79 -24.55 -23.81 6.47
N LEU A 80 -24.35 -22.54 6.04
CA LEU A 80 -23.23 -21.72 6.45
C LEU A 80 -23.50 -21.06 7.80
N VAL A 81 -22.53 -21.16 8.72
CA VAL A 81 -22.56 -20.52 10.04
C VAL A 81 -21.32 -19.63 10.22
N THR A 82 -21.43 -18.62 11.07
CA THR A 82 -20.29 -17.77 11.40
C THR A 82 -19.36 -18.46 12.41
N ALA A 83 -18.12 -17.99 12.50
CA ALA A 83 -17.14 -18.44 13.50
C ALA A 83 -17.66 -18.36 14.96
N PHE A 84 -18.61 -17.46 15.23
CA PHE A 84 -19.17 -17.23 16.56
C PHE A 84 -20.38 -18.12 16.88
N HIS A 85 -20.85 -18.93 15.92
CA HIS A 85 -21.93 -19.90 16.15
C HIS A 85 -21.49 -20.99 17.14
N SER A 86 -22.42 -21.47 17.97
CA SER A 86 -22.16 -22.47 19.02
C SER A 86 -21.61 -23.81 18.49
N SER A 87 -21.96 -24.19 17.26
CA SER A 87 -21.47 -25.42 16.62
C SER A 87 -20.01 -25.35 16.15
N VAL A 88 -19.38 -24.17 16.17
CA VAL A 88 -17.96 -23.99 15.83
C VAL A 88 -17.16 -23.93 17.13
N SER A 89 -16.23 -24.85 17.35
CA SER A 89 -15.40 -24.83 18.55
C SER A 89 -14.37 -23.68 18.50
N SER A 90 -13.94 -23.23 19.67
CA SER A 90 -12.88 -22.21 19.76
C SER A 90 -11.59 -22.69 19.12
N GLU A 91 -11.23 -23.96 19.32
CA GLU A 91 -10.02 -24.55 18.74
C GLU A 91 -10.07 -24.56 17.20
N GLU A 92 -11.20 -24.96 16.61
CA GLU A 92 -11.39 -24.98 15.14
C GLU A 92 -11.26 -23.57 14.53
N PHE A 93 -11.85 -22.58 15.19
CA PHE A 93 -11.76 -21.20 14.73
C PHE A 93 -10.34 -20.63 14.86
N LEU A 94 -9.76 -20.74 16.07
CA LEU A 94 -8.46 -20.13 16.36
C LEU A 94 -7.31 -20.77 15.58
N LYS A 95 -7.43 -22.07 15.21
CA LYS A 95 -6.46 -22.74 14.33
C LYS A 95 -6.31 -22.08 12.97
N LYS A 96 -7.33 -21.36 12.47
CA LYS A 96 -7.29 -20.61 11.22
C LYS A 96 -6.71 -19.20 11.37
N MET A 97 -6.57 -18.70 12.61
CA MET A 97 -6.07 -17.36 12.89
C MET A 97 -4.54 -17.33 12.90
N PRO A 98 -3.92 -16.24 12.47
CA PRO A 98 -2.49 -16.02 12.68
C PRO A 98 -2.22 -15.70 14.15
N ASN A 99 -0.97 -15.80 14.60
CA ASN A 99 -0.60 -15.38 15.94
C ASN A 99 -0.80 -13.87 16.14
N ARG A 100 -0.64 -13.10 15.06
CA ARG A 100 -0.75 -11.65 15.04
C ARG A 100 -1.57 -11.19 13.85
N GLY A 101 -2.58 -10.39 14.10
CA GLY A 101 -3.38 -9.73 13.08
C GLY A 101 -2.64 -8.55 12.50
N ARG A 102 -2.75 -8.36 11.20
CA ARG A 102 -2.18 -7.24 10.46
C ARG A 102 -3.20 -6.74 9.47
N LEU A 103 -3.29 -5.43 9.37
CA LEU A 103 -4.16 -4.73 8.44
C LEU A 103 -3.36 -3.57 7.86
N ALA A 104 -3.44 -3.38 6.55
CA ALA A 104 -2.95 -2.17 5.89
C ALA A 104 -3.96 -1.71 4.84
N MET A 105 -4.02 -0.41 4.65
CA MET A 105 -4.80 0.23 3.60
C MET A 105 -3.98 1.40 3.06
N ASN A 106 -3.82 1.44 1.73
CA ASN A 106 -3.19 2.55 1.04
C ASN A 106 -4.11 3.04 -0.07
N MET A 107 -4.16 4.34 -0.23
CA MET A 107 -4.84 5.01 -1.33
C MET A 107 -3.96 6.11 -1.87
N LYS A 108 -3.74 6.10 -3.17
CA LYS A 108 -3.03 7.15 -3.89
C LYS A 108 -3.89 7.66 -5.02
N SER A 109 -4.00 8.98 -5.11
CA SER A 109 -4.67 9.64 -6.22
C SER A 109 -3.73 10.65 -6.87
N ASN A 110 -3.53 10.52 -8.17
CA ASN A 110 -2.78 11.50 -8.94
C ASN A 110 -3.69 12.70 -9.25
N ILE A 111 -3.39 13.85 -8.65
CA ILE A 111 -4.15 15.09 -8.85
C ILE A 111 -3.72 15.76 -10.15
N LEU A 112 -2.41 15.81 -10.40
CA LEU A 112 -1.84 16.40 -11.61
C LEU A 112 -0.52 15.70 -11.90
N GLY A 113 -0.28 15.36 -13.16
CA GLY A 113 0.98 14.75 -13.56
C GLY A 113 1.37 15.19 -14.97
N VAL A 114 2.65 15.50 -15.16
CA VAL A 114 3.22 15.81 -16.45
C VAL A 114 4.54 15.08 -16.60
N GLY A 115 4.74 14.44 -17.74
CA GLY A 115 6.02 13.82 -18.07
C GLY A 115 6.42 14.14 -19.52
N PHE A 116 7.69 14.44 -19.75
CA PHE A 116 8.19 14.81 -21.06
C PHE A 116 9.67 14.47 -21.25
N TYR A 117 10.09 14.44 -22.50
CA TYR A 117 11.47 14.18 -22.88
C TYR A 117 12.18 15.46 -23.33
N VAL A 118 13.41 15.65 -22.80
CA VAL A 118 14.39 16.61 -23.32
C VAL A 118 15.62 15.82 -23.76
N GLY A 119 15.77 15.61 -25.05
CA GLY A 119 16.81 14.70 -25.56
C GLY A 119 16.63 13.27 -25.06
N ASN A 120 17.61 12.77 -24.30
CA ASN A 120 17.61 11.43 -23.68
C ASN A 120 17.15 11.43 -22.22
N LEU A 121 16.92 12.61 -21.66
CA LEU A 121 16.40 12.79 -20.31
C LEU A 121 14.87 12.73 -20.33
N TYR A 122 14.30 11.99 -19.42
CA TYR A 122 12.88 12.03 -19.14
C TYR A 122 12.66 12.76 -17.83
N PHE A 123 11.77 13.71 -17.83
CA PHE A 123 11.34 14.46 -16.64
C PHE A 123 9.89 14.15 -16.34
N ASN A 124 9.55 14.08 -15.07
CA ASN A 124 8.18 14.04 -14.59
C ASN A 124 8.02 14.94 -13.36
N LEU A 125 6.85 15.54 -13.25
CA LEU A 125 6.45 16.36 -12.13
C LEU A 125 4.95 16.19 -11.89
N GLY A 126 4.51 16.39 -10.68
CA GLY A 126 3.09 16.27 -10.37
C GLY A 126 2.77 16.45 -8.90
N LEU A 127 1.49 16.25 -8.62
CA LEU A 127 0.86 16.34 -7.30
C LEU A 127 0.06 15.06 -7.05
N ASN A 128 0.23 14.46 -5.89
CA ASN A 128 -0.58 13.33 -5.43
C ASN A 128 -1.23 13.62 -4.08
N ALA A 129 -2.34 12.97 -3.82
CA ALA A 129 -2.92 12.82 -2.49
C ALA A 129 -2.77 11.35 -2.06
N ASN A 130 -2.33 11.14 -0.83
CA ASN A 130 -2.02 9.83 -0.29
C ASN A 130 -2.69 9.65 1.07
N VAL A 131 -3.23 8.47 1.29
CA VAL A 131 -3.69 7.99 2.60
C VAL A 131 -3.06 6.62 2.81
N SER A 132 -2.45 6.42 3.96
CA SER A 132 -1.93 5.11 4.35
C SER A 132 -2.31 4.80 5.79
N THR A 133 -2.72 3.57 6.04
CA THR A 133 -3.08 3.09 7.37
C THR A 133 -2.47 1.71 7.54
N ASP A 134 -1.85 1.48 8.67
CA ASP A 134 -1.34 0.17 9.05
C ASP A 134 -1.64 -0.11 10.53
N ALA A 135 -1.95 -1.36 10.83
CA ALA A 135 -2.23 -1.83 12.19
C ALA A 135 -1.71 -3.25 12.40
N SER A 136 -1.21 -3.47 13.60
CA SER A 136 -0.77 -4.78 14.08
C SER A 136 -1.40 -5.03 15.45
N MET A 137 -2.11 -6.15 15.61
CA MET A 137 -2.87 -6.44 16.83
C MET A 137 -2.74 -7.89 17.28
N SER A 138 -2.92 -8.14 18.56
CA SER A 138 -3.03 -9.50 19.09
C SER A 138 -4.32 -10.17 18.63
N MET A 139 -4.26 -11.45 18.27
CA MET A 139 -5.45 -12.23 17.92
C MET A 139 -6.17 -12.80 19.14
N ASP A 140 -5.68 -12.57 20.34
CA ASP A 140 -6.37 -12.94 21.58
C ASP A 140 -7.70 -12.22 21.78
N ILE A 141 -7.94 -11.11 21.05
CA ILE A 141 -9.26 -10.48 20.97
C ILE A 141 -10.34 -11.44 20.47
N PHE A 142 -10.04 -12.28 19.47
CA PHE A 142 -10.99 -13.29 18.96
C PHE A 142 -11.13 -14.46 19.92
N LYS A 143 -10.10 -14.76 20.70
CA LYS A 143 -10.13 -15.72 21.79
C LYS A 143 -11.08 -15.24 22.89
N ALA A 144 -10.92 -14.01 23.35
CA ALA A 144 -11.78 -13.40 24.35
C ALA A 144 -13.25 -13.42 23.94
N VAL A 145 -13.55 -12.96 22.69
CA VAL A 145 -14.92 -12.92 22.18
C VAL A 145 -15.51 -14.32 21.96
N LYS A 146 -14.70 -15.31 21.52
CA LYS A 146 -15.21 -16.66 21.21
C LYS A 146 -15.38 -17.54 22.46
N GLN A 147 -14.50 -17.42 23.42
CA GLN A 147 -14.54 -18.25 24.61
C GLN A 147 -15.51 -17.71 25.67
N LEU A 148 -15.74 -16.37 25.71
CA LEU A 148 -16.64 -15.68 26.67
C LEU A 148 -16.57 -16.27 28.08
N GLY A 149 -15.39 -16.66 28.53
CA GLY A 149 -15.17 -17.38 29.76
C GLY A 149 -13.96 -16.86 30.52
N ASN A 150 -13.81 -17.36 31.74
CA ASN A 150 -12.72 -16.99 32.64
C ASN A 150 -11.37 -17.16 31.97
N GLY A 151 -10.57 -16.10 31.99
CA GLY A 151 -9.22 -16.14 31.44
C GLY A 151 -8.59 -14.77 31.31
N ILE A 152 -7.27 -14.80 31.20
CA ILE A 152 -6.47 -13.61 30.93
C ILE A 152 -6.19 -13.59 29.41
N TYR A 153 -6.55 -12.48 28.79
CA TYR A 153 -6.34 -12.25 27.35
C TYR A 153 -5.31 -11.13 27.18
N ASP A 154 -4.20 -11.45 26.51
CA ASP A 154 -3.15 -10.49 26.25
C ASP A 154 -3.35 -9.85 24.85
N LEU A 155 -3.86 -8.63 24.86
CA LEU A 155 -4.05 -7.79 23.69
C LEU A 155 -2.88 -6.81 23.47
N GLY A 156 -1.82 -6.92 24.27
CA GLY A 156 -0.65 -6.05 24.23
C GLY A 156 0.13 -6.10 22.91
N ASN A 157 1.08 -5.19 22.79
CA ASN A 157 1.82 -4.94 21.57
C ASN A 157 0.90 -4.64 20.36
N THR A 158 -0.22 -3.98 20.59
CA THR A 158 -1.12 -3.51 19.53
C THR A 158 -0.68 -2.12 19.12
N ALA A 159 -0.43 -1.93 17.84
CA ALA A 159 -0.01 -0.65 17.28
C ALA A 159 -0.81 -0.35 16.01
N PHE A 160 -1.08 0.92 15.77
CA PHE A 160 -1.68 1.40 14.55
C PHE A 160 -1.09 2.75 14.14
N ASN A 161 -1.12 3.03 12.84
CA ASN A 161 -0.70 4.31 12.30
C ASN A 161 -1.52 4.64 11.06
N ALA A 162 -1.95 5.88 10.94
CA ALA A 162 -2.66 6.40 9.79
C ALA A 162 -2.06 7.74 9.40
N ASN A 163 -1.75 7.92 8.13
CA ASN A 163 -1.21 9.13 7.53
C ASN A 163 -2.06 9.57 6.35
N ALA A 164 -2.40 10.85 6.31
CA ALA A 164 -2.93 11.52 5.13
C ALA A 164 -2.01 12.68 4.77
N TYR A 165 -1.55 12.74 3.54
CA TYR A 165 -0.64 13.78 3.08
C TYR A 165 -0.76 14.01 1.57
N MET A 166 -0.32 15.18 1.12
CA MET A 166 -0.10 15.49 -0.29
C MET A 166 1.40 15.50 -0.57
N ASP A 167 1.78 15.11 -1.78
CA ASP A 167 3.14 15.26 -2.28
C ASP A 167 3.17 16.05 -3.58
N ALA A 168 4.16 16.94 -3.68
CA ALA A 168 4.57 17.56 -4.92
C ALA A 168 5.93 16.97 -5.30
N TYR A 169 6.03 16.39 -6.48
CA TYR A 169 7.25 15.70 -6.89
C TYR A 169 7.86 16.23 -8.18
N VAL A 170 9.17 16.09 -8.26
CA VAL A 170 9.95 16.24 -9.50
C VAL A 170 10.86 15.02 -9.64
N GLY A 171 10.86 14.42 -10.81
CA GLY A 171 11.66 13.23 -11.09
C GLY A 171 12.34 13.31 -12.45
N THR A 172 13.40 12.54 -12.59
CA THR A 172 14.14 12.38 -13.83
C THR A 172 14.59 10.94 -14.03
N SER A 173 14.70 10.54 -15.28
CA SER A 173 15.25 9.24 -15.67
C SER A 173 16.16 9.42 -16.87
N ILE A 174 17.33 8.78 -16.80
CA ILE A 174 18.38 8.90 -17.82
C ILE A 174 18.96 7.52 -18.14
N ARG A 175 19.28 7.30 -19.42
CA ARG A 175 20.10 6.17 -19.85
C ARG A 175 21.59 6.56 -19.72
N ILE A 176 22.26 5.99 -18.74
CA ILE A 176 23.70 6.25 -18.47
C ILE A 176 24.60 5.39 -19.36
N LEU A 177 24.23 4.12 -19.54
CA LEU A 177 24.88 3.17 -20.43
C LEU A 177 23.88 2.68 -21.48
N ARG A 178 24.37 1.99 -22.53
CA ARG A 178 23.49 1.42 -23.55
C ARG A 178 22.40 0.51 -22.97
N ASN A 179 22.73 -0.18 -21.89
CA ASN A 179 21.88 -1.16 -21.24
C ASN A 179 21.45 -0.77 -19.81
N LEU A 180 21.83 0.41 -19.31
CA LEU A 180 21.50 0.86 -17.95
C LEU A 180 20.76 2.20 -17.97
N ARG A 181 19.57 2.20 -17.37
CA ARG A 181 18.80 3.39 -17.07
C ARG A 181 18.69 3.55 -15.56
N VAL A 182 18.82 4.76 -15.08
CA VAL A 182 18.59 5.12 -13.68
C VAL A 182 17.56 6.22 -13.59
N GLY A 183 16.87 6.30 -12.48
CA GLY A 183 15.88 7.34 -12.20
C GLY A 183 15.92 7.74 -10.74
N ALA A 184 15.57 9.00 -10.51
CA ALA A 184 15.41 9.55 -9.17
C ALA A 184 14.20 10.49 -9.15
N ARG A 185 13.53 10.58 -8.00
CA ARG A 185 12.43 11.50 -7.76
C ARG A 185 12.60 12.09 -6.36
N ALA A 186 12.40 13.39 -6.23
CA ALA A 186 12.31 14.11 -4.97
C ALA A 186 10.86 14.55 -4.75
N LYS A 187 10.37 14.43 -3.54
CA LYS A 187 9.00 14.75 -3.12
C LYS A 187 9.02 15.74 -1.97
N LEU A 188 8.29 16.82 -2.10
CA LEU A 188 7.93 17.71 -1.00
C LEU A 188 6.58 17.26 -0.46
N LEU A 189 6.51 17.02 0.84
CA LEU A 189 5.33 16.47 1.49
C LEU A 189 4.65 17.54 2.34
N VAL A 190 3.31 17.52 2.34
CA VAL A 190 2.48 18.34 3.21
C VAL A 190 1.54 17.40 3.97
N GLY A 191 1.78 17.23 5.28
CA GLY A 191 0.95 16.41 6.14
C GLY A 191 -0.40 17.04 6.40
N ILE A 192 -1.46 16.30 6.16
CA ILE A 192 -2.86 16.69 6.40
C ILE A 192 -3.31 16.18 7.75
N ALA A 193 -3.13 14.89 8.00
CA ALA A 193 -3.47 14.25 9.27
C ALA A 193 -2.56 13.06 9.54
N ASN A 194 -2.25 12.85 10.81
CA ASN A 194 -1.64 11.64 11.33
C ASN A 194 -2.38 11.20 12.58
N PHE A 195 -2.62 9.91 12.71
CA PHE A 195 -3.15 9.30 13.91
C PHE A 195 -2.40 8.01 14.17
N GLY A 196 -1.87 7.83 15.38
CA GLY A 196 -1.10 6.65 15.72
C GLY A 196 -1.19 6.30 17.19
N GLY A 197 -0.99 5.04 17.51
CA GLY A 197 -0.94 4.54 18.88
C GLY A 197 -0.12 3.27 18.98
N ASP A 198 0.46 3.07 20.14
CA ASP A 198 1.24 1.91 20.50
C ASP A 198 0.88 1.50 21.94
N PHE A 199 0.27 0.35 22.09
CA PHE A 199 -0.19 -0.21 23.37
C PHE A 199 0.67 -1.41 23.70
N ASN A 200 1.72 -1.17 24.48
CA ASN A 200 2.65 -2.20 24.89
C ASN A 200 1.99 -3.23 25.81
N LYS A 201 1.08 -2.81 26.68
CA LYS A 201 0.33 -3.66 27.59
C LYS A 201 -1.16 -3.37 27.44
N LEU A 202 -1.92 -4.41 27.18
CA LEU A 202 -3.37 -4.38 27.18
C LEU A 202 -3.82 -5.79 27.55
N GLN A 203 -4.07 -6.01 28.85
CA GLN A 203 -4.53 -7.29 29.37
C GLN A 203 -5.95 -7.14 29.88
N VAL A 204 -6.79 -8.07 29.49
CA VAL A 204 -8.17 -8.17 29.97
C VAL A 204 -8.34 -9.50 30.68
N ASN A 205 -8.70 -9.46 31.94
CA ASN A 205 -9.06 -10.61 32.73
C ASN A 205 -10.58 -10.68 32.85
N VAL A 206 -11.14 -11.76 32.37
CA VAL A 206 -12.57 -12.04 32.45
C VAL A 206 -12.80 -13.07 33.52
N ASP A 207 -13.49 -12.70 34.57
CA ASP A 207 -13.99 -13.56 35.67
C ASP A 207 -15.52 -13.61 35.59
N PRO A 208 -16.22 -14.66 36.10
CA PRO A 208 -17.67 -14.73 36.06
C PRO A 208 -18.42 -13.51 36.60
N ASN A 209 -17.83 -12.79 37.52
CA ASN A 209 -18.47 -11.69 38.21
C ASN A 209 -17.86 -10.30 37.89
N VAL A 210 -16.66 -10.28 37.33
CA VAL A 210 -15.90 -9.05 37.13
C VAL A 210 -15.06 -9.14 35.86
N VAL A 211 -15.06 -8.10 35.07
CA VAL A 211 -14.09 -7.91 34.00
C VAL A 211 -13.14 -6.83 34.40
N ASN A 212 -11.88 -7.15 34.56
CA ASN A 212 -10.85 -6.15 34.87
C ASN A 212 -9.72 -6.20 33.86
N GLY A 213 -8.97 -5.14 33.77
CA GLY A 213 -7.85 -5.06 32.85
C GLY A 213 -6.90 -3.95 33.18
N VAL A 214 -5.73 -4.08 32.56
CA VAL A 214 -4.65 -3.11 32.65
C VAL A 214 -4.30 -2.66 31.24
N MET A 215 -4.17 -1.36 31.05
CA MET A 215 -3.77 -0.76 29.78
C MET A 215 -2.60 0.17 29.98
N SER A 216 -1.54 0.01 29.17
CA SER A 216 -0.41 0.96 29.11
C SER A 216 0.00 1.15 27.66
N GLY A 217 0.08 2.41 27.25
CA GLY A 217 0.41 2.77 25.88
C GLY A 217 0.46 4.28 25.69
N GLN A 218 0.64 4.64 24.43
CA GLN A 218 0.62 6.04 24.00
C GLN A 218 -0.16 6.19 22.71
N TRP A 219 -0.77 7.32 22.54
CA TRP A 219 -1.43 7.71 21.30
C TRP A 219 -1.07 9.14 20.91
N ARG A 220 -1.20 9.44 19.64
CA ARG A 220 -0.94 10.77 19.10
C ARG A 220 -1.85 11.04 17.91
N ALA A 221 -2.26 12.29 17.78
CA ALA A 221 -2.95 12.77 16.60
C ALA A 221 -2.42 14.14 16.22
N ASN A 222 -2.35 14.40 14.94
CA ASN A 222 -1.98 15.69 14.38
C ASN A 222 -2.80 15.93 13.12
N GLY A 223 -3.18 17.16 12.86
CA GLY A 223 -3.94 17.48 11.67
C GLY A 223 -4.10 18.98 11.46
N ILE A 224 -4.23 19.38 10.20
CA ILE A 224 -4.43 20.79 9.82
C ILE A 224 -5.74 21.38 10.39
N PHE A 225 -6.66 20.53 10.84
CA PHE A 225 -7.94 20.85 11.45
C PHE A 225 -7.91 20.74 12.99
N ILE A 226 -6.77 20.42 13.60
CA ILE A 226 -6.62 20.29 15.05
C ILE A 226 -6.05 21.59 15.64
N ASP A 227 -6.74 22.12 16.64
CA ASP A 227 -6.31 23.25 17.47
C ASP A 227 -6.12 22.77 18.90
N ASN A 228 -4.88 22.63 19.34
CA ASN A 228 -4.57 22.14 20.67
C ASN A 228 -4.51 23.26 21.75
N SER A 229 -4.85 24.48 21.39
CA SER A 229 -4.81 25.61 22.33
C SER A 229 -5.78 25.50 23.53
N MET A 230 -6.82 24.68 23.37
CA MET A 230 -7.83 24.39 24.40
C MET A 230 -7.56 23.12 25.20
N VAL A 231 -6.56 22.34 24.81
CA VAL A 231 -6.21 21.08 25.48
C VAL A 231 -5.38 21.37 26.72
N ARG A 232 -5.80 20.84 27.85
CA ARG A 232 -5.09 20.98 29.14
C ARG A 232 -4.74 19.60 29.68
N ALA A 233 -3.58 19.50 30.30
CA ALA A 233 -3.16 18.28 30.97
C ALA A 233 -4.18 17.86 32.05
N GLY A 234 -4.52 16.57 32.09
CA GLY A 234 -5.44 16.02 33.08
C GLY A 234 -6.92 16.38 32.90
N SER A 235 -7.30 17.02 31.79
CA SER A 235 -8.71 17.30 31.46
C SER A 235 -9.24 16.35 30.40
N GLU A 236 -10.56 16.18 30.37
CA GLU A 236 -11.23 15.52 29.24
C GLU A 236 -10.93 16.26 27.95
N LEU A 237 -10.78 15.50 26.86
CA LEU A 237 -10.48 16.06 25.54
C LEU A 237 -11.76 16.71 24.95
N PRO A 238 -11.84 18.04 24.84
CA PRO A 238 -13.04 18.70 24.32
C PRO A 238 -13.05 18.61 22.78
N LEU A 239 -13.37 17.44 22.22
CA LEU A 239 -13.28 17.15 20.77
C LEU A 239 -13.97 18.22 19.91
N ASN A 240 -15.11 18.75 20.36
CA ASN A 240 -15.85 19.78 19.62
C ASN A 240 -15.12 21.13 19.52
N GLU A 241 -14.25 21.42 20.48
CA GLU A 241 -13.48 22.67 20.53
C GLU A 241 -12.12 22.51 19.83
N VAL A 242 -11.56 21.32 19.88
CA VAL A 242 -10.28 20.95 19.28
C VAL A 242 -10.38 20.81 17.76
N MET A 243 -11.53 20.36 17.24
CA MET A 243 -11.75 20.13 15.81
C MET A 243 -12.27 21.41 15.12
N ARG A 244 -11.42 22.02 14.31
CA ARG A 244 -11.74 23.24 13.55
C ARG A 244 -12.24 22.90 12.15
N THR A 245 -13.35 23.51 11.76
CA THR A 245 -13.96 23.34 10.43
C THR A 245 -13.85 24.58 9.55
N ASP A 246 -13.36 25.69 10.08
CA ASP A 246 -13.19 26.92 9.31
C ASP A 246 -12.00 26.83 8.36
N LEU A 247 -12.24 27.15 7.08
CA LEU A 247 -11.23 27.06 6.03
C LEU A 247 -10.03 27.98 6.26
N GLY A 248 -10.23 29.14 6.89
CA GLY A 248 -9.16 30.09 7.19
C GLY A 248 -8.12 29.48 8.13
N TYR A 249 -8.59 28.80 9.20
CA TYR A 249 -7.72 28.08 10.11
C TYR A 249 -6.99 26.94 9.39
N ILE A 250 -7.73 26.10 8.65
CA ILE A 250 -7.18 24.97 7.92
C ILE A 250 -6.06 25.42 6.99
N PHE A 251 -6.30 26.44 6.14
CA PHE A 251 -5.27 26.96 5.22
C PHE A 251 -4.08 27.61 5.93
N SER A 252 -4.26 28.20 7.09
CA SER A 252 -3.16 28.76 7.88
C SER A 252 -2.29 27.69 8.57
N ASN A 253 -2.79 26.45 8.65
CA ASN A 253 -2.19 25.37 9.41
C ASN A 253 -1.48 24.31 8.54
N PHE A 254 -1.29 24.55 7.24
CA PHE A 254 -0.42 23.74 6.38
C PHE A 254 1.06 23.93 6.76
N LYS A 255 1.45 23.43 7.94
CA LYS A 255 2.81 23.58 8.51
C LYS A 255 3.52 22.27 8.76
N ASN A 256 2.87 21.15 8.42
CA ASN A 256 3.44 19.83 8.56
C ASN A 256 4.16 19.48 7.26
N TYR A 257 5.48 19.62 7.21
CA TYR A 257 6.26 19.41 6.01
C TYR A 257 7.14 18.17 6.12
N GLY A 258 7.41 17.56 4.98
CA GLY A 258 8.28 16.43 4.87
C GLY A 258 9.00 16.36 3.54
N LEU A 259 9.90 15.41 3.46
CA LEU A 259 10.69 15.11 2.27
C LEU A 259 10.69 13.60 2.04
N ALA A 260 10.62 13.18 0.78
CA ALA A 260 10.84 11.80 0.40
C ALA A 260 11.60 11.71 -0.92
N PHE A 261 12.21 10.55 -1.13
CA PHE A 261 12.99 10.25 -2.32
C PHE A 261 12.61 8.87 -2.86
N ASP A 262 12.55 8.77 -4.19
CA ASP A 262 12.50 7.50 -4.90
C ASP A 262 13.78 7.36 -5.72
N LEU A 263 14.36 6.17 -5.70
CA LEU A 263 15.55 5.82 -6.49
C LEU A 263 15.27 4.52 -7.24
N GLY A 264 15.73 4.44 -8.49
CA GLY A 264 15.51 3.23 -9.27
C GLY A 264 16.54 3.03 -10.37
N ALA A 265 16.66 1.79 -10.77
CA ALA A 265 17.53 1.38 -11.88
C ALA A 265 16.85 0.26 -12.67
N GLU A 266 17.14 0.22 -13.96
CA GLU A 266 16.79 -0.87 -14.87
C GLU A 266 17.98 -1.19 -15.76
N MET A 267 18.33 -2.47 -15.86
CA MET A 267 19.46 -2.94 -16.65
C MET A 267 19.01 -4.06 -17.60
N CYS A 268 19.39 -3.95 -18.87
CA CYS A 268 19.08 -4.91 -19.91
C CYS A 268 20.30 -5.78 -20.23
N PHE A 269 20.07 -7.07 -20.40
CA PHE A 269 21.06 -8.08 -20.75
C PHE A 269 20.55 -8.91 -21.95
N LEU A 270 21.44 -9.70 -22.53
CA LEU A 270 21.10 -10.67 -23.59
C LEU A 270 20.35 -9.99 -24.75
N ASP A 271 20.92 -8.92 -25.29
CA ASP A 271 20.31 -8.16 -26.40
C ASP A 271 18.87 -7.71 -26.10
N ASN A 272 18.67 -7.20 -24.87
CA ASN A 272 17.40 -6.72 -24.31
C ASN A 272 16.35 -7.81 -24.01
N HIS A 273 16.70 -9.09 -24.12
CA HIS A 273 15.78 -10.17 -23.72
C HIS A 273 15.57 -10.28 -22.23
N LEU A 274 16.61 -10.01 -21.41
CA LEU A 274 16.51 -10.02 -19.95
C LEU A 274 16.61 -8.58 -19.41
N ARG A 275 15.59 -8.14 -18.68
CA ARG A 275 15.55 -6.86 -17.93
C ARG A 275 15.54 -7.13 -16.46
N VAL A 276 16.45 -6.51 -15.74
CA VAL A 276 16.53 -6.58 -14.27
C VAL A 276 16.39 -5.17 -13.74
N SER A 277 15.59 -4.99 -12.71
CA SER A 277 15.30 -3.68 -12.13
C SER A 277 15.26 -3.73 -10.61
N ALA A 278 15.62 -2.62 -10.00
CA ALA A 278 15.48 -2.41 -8.56
C ALA A 278 15.06 -0.97 -8.29
N ALA A 279 14.21 -0.77 -7.29
CA ALA A 279 13.80 0.55 -6.86
C ALA A 279 13.47 0.57 -5.37
N VAL A 280 13.75 1.71 -4.75
CA VAL A 280 13.25 2.10 -3.44
C VAL A 280 12.39 3.32 -3.64
N THR A 281 11.15 3.29 -3.12
CA THR A 281 10.19 4.39 -3.24
C THR A 281 9.70 4.83 -1.88
N ASP A 282 9.31 6.11 -1.77
CA ASP A 282 8.77 6.72 -0.56
C ASP A 282 9.72 6.68 0.66
N LEU A 283 11.04 6.71 0.40
CA LEU A 283 12.03 6.83 1.47
C LEU A 283 11.99 8.27 2.02
N GLY A 284 11.25 8.49 3.10
CA GLY A 284 11.00 9.83 3.59
C GLY A 284 10.29 9.91 4.94
N PHE A 285 10.01 11.13 5.34
CA PHE A 285 9.39 11.44 6.62
C PHE A 285 8.53 12.70 6.53
N ILE A 286 7.59 12.84 7.48
CA ILE A 286 6.82 14.06 7.71
C ILE A 286 7.09 14.53 9.14
N ARG A 287 7.40 15.82 9.29
CA ARG A 287 7.53 16.49 10.57
C ARG A 287 6.21 17.16 10.92
N TRP A 288 5.61 16.72 12.01
CA TRP A 288 4.34 17.20 12.53
C TRP A 288 4.57 18.33 13.53
N GLY A 289 3.90 19.44 13.32
CA GLY A 289 4.05 20.63 14.14
C GLY A 289 3.37 20.50 15.51
N LYS A 290 3.87 21.20 16.52
CA LYS A 290 3.34 21.12 17.88
C LYS A 290 1.95 21.73 18.05
N LYS A 291 1.59 22.77 17.30
CA LYS A 291 0.31 23.50 17.44
C LYS A 291 -0.92 22.70 17.05
N SER A 292 -0.76 21.69 16.23
CA SER A 292 -1.81 20.79 15.74
C SER A 292 -1.62 19.37 16.26
N HIS A 293 -0.86 19.20 17.32
CA HIS A 293 -0.58 17.91 17.94
C HIS A 293 -1.37 17.77 19.24
N ILE A 294 -2.07 16.67 19.35
CA ILE A 294 -2.66 16.18 20.60
C ILE A 294 -2.20 14.74 20.79
N GLY A 295 -2.03 14.33 22.03
CA GLY A 295 -1.64 12.96 22.34
C GLY A 295 -1.61 12.76 23.84
N GLY A 296 -1.46 11.52 24.25
CA GLY A 296 -1.44 11.17 25.65
C GLY A 296 -0.77 9.83 25.91
N ILE A 297 -0.38 9.64 27.14
CA ILE A 297 -0.01 8.37 27.72
C ILE A 297 -1.26 7.85 28.41
N ILE A 298 -1.60 6.59 28.16
CA ILE A 298 -2.64 5.87 28.87
C ILE A 298 -1.91 4.88 29.76
N ASP A 299 -2.09 5.00 31.05
CA ASP A 299 -1.62 4.03 32.04
C ASP A 299 -2.69 3.90 33.11
N GLY A 300 -3.22 2.70 33.30
CA GLY A 300 -4.30 2.53 34.25
C GLY A 300 -4.95 1.15 34.22
N GLU A 301 -5.87 0.99 35.16
CA GLU A 301 -6.65 -0.20 35.35
C GLU A 301 -8.14 0.11 35.17
N PHE A 302 -8.89 -0.84 34.68
CA PHE A 302 -10.34 -0.75 34.65
C PHE A 302 -10.95 -1.97 35.35
N ASN A 303 -12.08 -1.74 35.97
CA ASN A 303 -12.83 -2.77 36.66
C ASN A 303 -14.32 -2.58 36.34
N TYR A 304 -14.94 -3.60 35.77
CA TYR A 304 -16.35 -3.61 35.43
C TYR A 304 -17.04 -4.76 36.17
N SER A 305 -17.96 -4.44 37.10
CA SER A 305 -18.68 -5.38 37.94
C SER A 305 -20.14 -5.62 37.52
N GLY A 306 -20.62 -4.89 36.50
CA GLY A 306 -21.96 -5.09 35.99
C GLY A 306 -22.75 -3.80 35.78
N MET A 307 -24.05 -3.93 35.65
CA MET A 307 -25.00 -2.82 35.54
C MET A 307 -26.11 -3.02 36.56
N ASN A 308 -26.39 -1.98 37.34
CA ASN A 308 -27.53 -1.95 38.22
C ASN A 308 -28.81 -1.75 37.39
N ILE A 309 -29.67 -2.75 37.32
CA ILE A 309 -30.87 -2.72 36.49
C ILE A 309 -31.92 -1.72 37.05
N GLU A 310 -31.94 -1.51 38.37
CA GLU A 310 -32.91 -0.60 39.01
C GLU A 310 -32.56 0.86 38.81
N THR A 311 -31.28 1.20 38.85
CA THR A 311 -30.79 2.60 38.68
C THR A 311 -30.36 2.88 37.23
N SER A 312 -30.22 1.87 36.40
CA SER A 312 -29.61 1.95 35.05
C SER A 312 -28.16 2.48 35.07
N GLU A 313 -27.50 2.43 36.22
CA GLU A 313 -26.13 2.84 36.38
C GLU A 313 -25.18 1.69 36.06
N ILE A 314 -24.13 2.00 35.31
CA ILE A 314 -23.05 1.04 35.03
C ILE A 314 -22.10 1.06 36.23
N GLU A 315 -22.00 -0.08 36.92
CA GLU A 315 -21.04 -0.27 38.00
C GLU A 315 -19.65 -0.55 37.39
N ALA A 316 -18.98 0.51 36.98
CA ALA A 316 -17.62 0.45 36.45
C ALA A 316 -16.76 1.51 37.15
N ASN A 317 -15.66 1.07 37.72
CA ASN A 317 -14.60 1.96 38.19
C ASN A 317 -13.49 1.97 37.14
N TYR A 318 -13.22 3.16 36.64
CA TYR A 318 -12.13 3.40 35.71
C TYR A 318 -11.09 4.25 36.43
N ASP A 319 -9.96 3.67 36.73
CA ASP A 319 -8.80 4.40 37.22
C ASP A 319 -7.85 4.59 36.04
N TYR A 320 -8.16 5.61 35.20
CA TYR A 320 -7.32 5.97 34.07
C TYR A 320 -6.63 7.28 34.36
N GLU A 321 -5.33 7.26 34.36
CA GLU A 321 -4.58 8.46 34.07
C GLU A 321 -4.44 8.62 32.55
N LEU A 322 -5.43 9.26 31.91
CA LEU A 322 -5.26 9.77 30.57
C LEU A 322 -4.45 11.07 30.68
N LEU A 323 -3.14 10.95 30.68
CA LEU A 323 -2.25 12.11 30.63
C LEU A 323 -2.28 12.68 29.21
N VAL A 324 -3.21 13.58 28.96
CA VAL A 324 -3.15 14.46 27.80
C VAL A 324 -2.03 15.45 28.08
N THR A 325 -0.96 15.41 27.31
CA THR A 325 0.15 16.36 27.43
C THR A 325 -0.36 17.76 27.15
N ASP A 326 -0.07 18.69 28.04
CA ASP A 326 -0.39 20.11 27.89
C ASP A 326 0.17 20.63 26.55
N GLY A 327 -0.58 21.46 25.85
CA GLY A 327 -0.15 22.10 24.60
C GLY A 327 1.17 22.86 24.68
N SER A 328 1.61 23.25 25.88
CA SER A 328 2.93 23.84 26.14
C SER A 328 4.08 22.82 26.14
N GLU A 329 3.80 21.54 26.43
CA GLU A 329 4.79 20.46 26.49
C GLU A 329 4.79 19.58 25.23
N THR A 330 3.77 19.69 24.38
CA THR A 330 3.71 18.95 23.14
C THR A 330 4.82 19.39 22.20
N GLN A 331 5.83 18.56 22.06
CA GLN A 331 6.83 18.74 21.03
C GLN A 331 6.27 18.17 19.71
N GLY A 332 6.64 18.84 18.60
CA GLY A 332 6.38 18.22 17.29
C GLY A 332 7.13 16.89 17.20
N TYR A 333 6.59 15.97 16.42
CA TYR A 333 7.20 14.66 16.19
C TYR A 333 7.41 14.40 14.69
N THR A 334 8.12 13.33 14.39
CA THR A 334 8.37 12.90 13.01
C THR A 334 7.78 11.51 12.82
N SER A 335 7.03 11.32 11.73
CA SER A 335 6.63 9.99 11.27
C SER A 335 7.36 9.63 9.97
N MET A 336 7.79 8.39 9.85
CA MET A 336 8.34 7.87 8.59
C MET A 336 7.20 7.54 7.63
N LEU A 337 7.45 7.65 6.33
CA LEU A 337 6.55 7.11 5.32
C LEU A 337 6.69 5.60 5.22
N ASN A 338 5.68 4.96 4.67
CA ASN A 338 5.77 3.56 4.28
C ASN A 338 6.66 3.45 3.03
N CYS A 339 7.87 2.94 3.21
CA CYS A 339 8.88 2.80 2.17
C CYS A 339 8.73 1.45 1.47
N SER A 340 8.87 1.41 0.15
CA SER A 340 8.80 0.16 -0.62
C SER A 340 10.09 -0.15 -1.37
N LEU A 341 10.46 -1.43 -1.38
CA LEU A 341 11.57 -1.99 -2.16
C LEU A 341 11.00 -2.92 -3.22
N ASN A 342 11.28 -2.64 -4.49
CA ASN A 342 10.93 -3.46 -5.64
C ASN A 342 12.18 -4.03 -6.29
N ILE A 343 12.23 -5.34 -6.49
CA ILE A 343 13.29 -6.02 -7.25
C ILE A 343 12.62 -6.92 -8.29
N GLY A 344 12.83 -6.62 -9.57
CA GLY A 344 12.15 -7.30 -10.66
C GLY A 344 13.10 -7.84 -11.72
N ALA A 345 12.71 -8.95 -12.34
CA ALA A 345 13.35 -9.51 -13.51
C ALA A 345 12.29 -9.90 -14.54
N GLU A 346 12.48 -9.53 -15.80
CA GLU A 346 11.60 -9.90 -16.92
C GLU A 346 12.40 -10.48 -18.05
N TYR A 347 12.00 -11.67 -18.53
CA TYR A 347 12.56 -12.30 -19.72
C TYR A 347 11.59 -12.20 -20.88
N ASN A 348 12.01 -11.56 -21.98
CA ASN A 348 11.19 -11.25 -23.12
C ASN A 348 11.53 -12.13 -24.32
N ILE A 349 10.49 -12.62 -24.99
CA ILE A 349 10.57 -13.42 -26.21
C ILE A 349 9.73 -12.78 -27.33
N LEU A 350 9.88 -13.29 -28.55
CA LEU A 350 9.11 -12.85 -29.72
C LEU A 350 9.15 -11.33 -29.96
N ASN A 351 10.32 -10.72 -29.90
CA ASN A 351 10.53 -9.28 -30.06
C ASN A 351 9.70 -8.47 -29.06
N ASP A 352 9.83 -8.76 -27.78
CA ASP A 352 9.10 -8.12 -26.66
C ASP A 352 7.59 -8.36 -26.65
N ARG A 353 7.02 -9.25 -27.45
CA ARG A 353 5.57 -9.51 -27.45
C ARG A 353 5.09 -10.32 -26.25
N ILE A 354 5.95 -11.18 -25.72
CA ILE A 354 5.66 -11.97 -24.53
C ILE A 354 6.82 -11.80 -23.56
N GLY A 355 6.52 -11.41 -22.30
CA GLY A 355 7.46 -11.30 -21.20
C GLY A 355 7.06 -12.20 -20.04
N PHE A 356 8.03 -12.86 -19.42
CA PHE A 356 7.87 -13.60 -18.16
C PHE A 356 8.55 -12.81 -17.06
N GLY A 357 7.75 -12.29 -16.12
CA GLY A 357 8.21 -11.44 -15.03
C GLY A 357 8.23 -12.17 -13.70
N LEU A 358 9.20 -11.81 -12.86
CA LEU A 358 9.27 -12.16 -11.46
C LEU A 358 9.59 -10.90 -10.67
N LEU A 359 8.74 -10.57 -9.70
CA LEU A 359 8.84 -9.37 -8.87
C LEU A 359 8.85 -9.77 -7.40
N SER A 360 9.88 -9.34 -6.68
CA SER A 360 9.89 -9.29 -5.22
C SER A 360 9.57 -7.85 -4.78
N HIS A 361 8.51 -7.72 -4.02
CA HIS A 361 8.05 -6.45 -3.46
C HIS A 361 8.08 -6.52 -1.95
N THR A 362 8.60 -5.48 -1.30
CA THR A 362 8.63 -5.36 0.17
C THR A 362 8.22 -3.95 0.56
N THR A 363 7.21 -3.82 1.42
CA THR A 363 6.83 -2.54 2.05
C THR A 363 7.18 -2.56 3.54
N PHE A 364 7.82 -1.50 3.98
CA PHE A 364 8.18 -1.25 5.37
C PHE A 364 7.17 -0.26 5.94
N TYR A 365 6.18 -0.77 6.66
CA TYR A 365 5.19 0.02 7.39
C TYR A 365 5.72 0.41 8.77
N ASN A 366 5.08 1.38 9.40
CA ASN A 366 5.48 1.82 10.75
C ASN A 366 5.28 0.71 11.80
N THR A 367 4.24 -0.12 11.65
CA THR A 367 3.92 -1.17 12.62
C THR A 367 4.41 -2.57 12.22
N MET A 368 4.86 -2.75 10.97
CA MET A 368 5.24 -4.06 10.43
C MET A 368 6.07 -3.92 9.16
N SER A 369 6.66 -5.00 8.68
CA SER A 369 7.23 -5.12 7.35
C SER A 369 6.58 -6.26 6.57
N TYR A 370 6.64 -6.17 5.24
CA TYR A 370 5.84 -6.99 4.38
C TYR A 370 6.50 -7.29 3.03
N SER A 371 6.60 -8.56 2.66
CA SER A 371 7.24 -8.98 1.42
C SER A 371 6.41 -10.00 0.67
N GLU A 372 6.41 -9.92 -0.65
CA GLU A 372 5.75 -10.86 -1.53
C GLU A 372 6.54 -11.12 -2.81
N LEU A 373 6.23 -12.23 -3.45
CA LEU A 373 6.80 -12.66 -4.71
C LEU A 373 5.68 -12.86 -5.72
N THR A 374 5.75 -12.17 -6.86
CA THR A 374 4.76 -12.26 -7.93
C THR A 374 5.41 -12.70 -9.22
N ALA A 375 4.86 -13.75 -9.83
CA ALA A 375 5.18 -14.14 -11.20
C ALA A 375 4.14 -13.58 -12.16
N SER A 376 4.56 -13.15 -13.35
CA SER A 376 3.65 -12.57 -14.35
C SER A 376 3.96 -13.05 -15.77
N VAL A 377 2.92 -13.04 -16.59
CA VAL A 377 3.03 -13.17 -18.04
C VAL A 377 2.49 -11.89 -18.67
N ASN A 378 3.34 -11.23 -19.43
CA ASN A 378 3.09 -9.91 -19.99
C ASN A 378 2.92 -10.03 -21.51
N PHE A 379 1.75 -9.66 -22.03
CA PHE A 379 1.40 -9.72 -23.44
C PHE A 379 1.44 -8.33 -24.06
N ARG A 380 2.17 -8.16 -25.15
CA ARG A 380 2.30 -6.91 -25.90
C ARG A 380 2.05 -7.20 -27.39
N PRO A 381 0.83 -7.63 -27.76
CA PRO A 381 0.55 -8.10 -29.14
C PRO A 381 0.69 -6.98 -30.16
N LEU A 382 0.40 -5.75 -29.73
CA LEU A 382 0.44 -4.53 -30.53
C LEU A 382 1.30 -3.48 -29.83
N HIS A 383 1.83 -2.54 -30.60
CA HIS A 383 2.70 -1.47 -30.08
C HIS A 383 1.97 -0.48 -29.13
N TRP A 384 0.64 -0.50 -29.09
CA TRP A 384 -0.21 0.35 -28.29
C TRP A 384 -1.02 -0.41 -27.21
N LEU A 385 -0.86 -1.71 -27.11
CA LEU A 385 -1.61 -2.58 -26.19
C LEU A 385 -0.65 -3.43 -25.35
N SER A 386 -0.82 -3.40 -24.04
CA SER A 386 -0.16 -4.30 -23.10
C SER A 386 -1.19 -4.87 -22.12
N ALA A 387 -1.12 -6.17 -21.90
CA ALA A 387 -1.92 -6.88 -20.91
C ALA A 387 -1.00 -7.75 -20.05
N THR A 388 -1.33 -7.89 -18.78
CA THR A 388 -0.57 -8.70 -17.83
C THR A 388 -1.53 -9.63 -17.08
N VAL A 389 -1.10 -10.85 -16.89
CA VAL A 389 -1.68 -11.81 -15.94
C VAL A 389 -0.59 -12.13 -14.92
N SER A 390 -0.89 -12.02 -13.65
CA SER A 390 0.06 -12.29 -12.58
C SER A 390 -0.49 -13.30 -11.57
N HIS A 391 0.42 -13.94 -10.86
CA HIS A 391 0.12 -14.81 -9.72
C HIS A 391 1.05 -14.44 -8.57
N THR A 392 0.47 -14.06 -7.44
CA THR A 392 1.20 -13.70 -6.23
C THR A 392 1.25 -14.88 -5.28
N PHE A 393 2.47 -15.23 -4.85
CA PHE A 393 2.72 -16.32 -3.92
C PHE A 393 2.60 -15.81 -2.50
N LEU A 394 1.51 -16.23 -1.82
CA LEU A 394 1.27 -15.94 -0.42
C LEU A 394 1.70 -17.12 0.43
N ASN A 395 2.50 -16.89 1.45
CA ASN A 395 2.96 -17.95 2.33
C ASN A 395 1.77 -18.60 3.07
N ARG A 396 1.54 -19.91 2.88
CA ARG A 396 0.52 -20.79 3.45
C ARG A 396 -0.87 -20.86 2.79
N ASN A 397 -1.26 -19.99 1.89
CA ASN A 397 -2.53 -20.19 1.17
C ASN A 397 -2.26 -20.71 -0.24
N ARG A 398 -2.68 -21.94 -0.50
CA ARG A 398 -2.56 -22.61 -1.81
C ARG A 398 -3.60 -22.14 -2.81
N ALA A 399 -4.47 -21.21 -2.45
CA ALA A 399 -5.42 -20.64 -3.38
C ALA A 399 -4.69 -19.70 -4.35
N GLY A 400 -4.88 -19.90 -5.62
CA GLY A 400 -4.30 -19.05 -6.65
C GLY A 400 -4.86 -17.63 -6.55
N ILE A 401 -4.00 -16.69 -6.21
CA ILE A 401 -4.33 -15.28 -6.18
C ILE A 401 -3.77 -14.65 -7.44
N PHE A 402 -4.66 -14.19 -8.28
CA PHE A 402 -4.36 -13.68 -9.60
C PHE A 402 -4.49 -12.17 -9.68
N GLY A 403 -3.69 -11.57 -10.55
CA GLY A 403 -3.83 -10.17 -10.95
C GLY A 403 -3.99 -10.04 -12.45
N PHE A 404 -4.70 -9.00 -12.87
CA PHE A 404 -4.91 -8.64 -14.27
C PHE A 404 -4.66 -7.16 -14.45
N ALA A 405 -3.93 -6.81 -15.50
CA ALA A 405 -3.68 -5.43 -15.87
C ALA A 405 -3.83 -5.23 -17.37
N LEU A 406 -4.35 -4.09 -17.76
CA LEU A 406 -4.49 -3.66 -19.14
C LEU A 406 -3.98 -2.23 -19.30
N ASN A 407 -3.22 -1.98 -20.34
CA ASN A 407 -2.79 -0.64 -20.73
C ASN A 407 -2.95 -0.41 -22.23
N LEU A 408 -3.63 0.68 -22.57
CA LEU A 408 -3.80 1.21 -23.92
C LEU A 408 -3.00 2.49 -24.03
N TYR A 409 -1.92 2.52 -24.81
CA TYR A 409 -1.03 3.66 -24.93
C TYR A 409 -0.85 4.12 -26.38
N THR A 410 -1.84 4.85 -26.84
CA THR A 410 -1.87 5.43 -28.20
C THR A 410 -1.06 6.73 -28.28
N SER A 411 -1.09 7.38 -29.44
CA SER A 411 -0.44 8.69 -29.61
C SER A 411 -1.16 9.84 -28.88
N GLY A 412 -2.43 9.66 -28.50
CA GLY A 412 -3.23 10.70 -27.84
C GLY A 412 -3.65 10.35 -26.42
N ILE A 413 -3.84 9.07 -26.12
CA ILE A 413 -4.38 8.62 -24.83
C ILE A 413 -3.55 7.45 -24.31
N ASN A 414 -3.29 7.48 -23.00
CA ASN A 414 -2.81 6.36 -22.21
C ASN A 414 -3.89 6.03 -21.18
N PHE A 415 -4.55 4.89 -21.33
CA PHE A 415 -5.50 4.35 -20.37
C PHE A 415 -4.93 3.10 -19.75
N TYR A 416 -4.98 2.99 -18.44
CA TYR A 416 -4.59 1.79 -17.73
C TYR A 416 -5.60 1.42 -16.66
N ALA A 417 -5.77 0.14 -16.45
CA ALA A 417 -6.57 -0.40 -15.35
C ALA A 417 -6.03 -1.77 -14.96
N GLY A 418 -6.17 -2.11 -13.69
CA GLY A 418 -5.81 -3.43 -13.20
C GLY A 418 -6.40 -3.69 -11.83
N MET A 419 -6.35 -4.96 -11.49
CA MET A 419 -6.76 -5.47 -10.19
C MET A 419 -5.85 -6.64 -9.83
N ASP A 420 -5.34 -6.62 -8.61
CA ASP A 420 -4.54 -7.70 -8.05
C ASP A 420 -5.28 -8.38 -6.89
N TYR A 421 -4.83 -9.58 -6.52
CA TYR A 421 -5.37 -10.39 -5.43
C TYR A 421 -6.79 -10.92 -5.66
N ILE A 422 -7.14 -11.19 -6.91
CA ILE A 422 -8.41 -11.83 -7.27
C ILE A 422 -8.35 -13.29 -6.85
N ASP A 423 -9.22 -13.65 -5.91
CA ASP A 423 -9.43 -15.04 -5.51
C ASP A 423 -10.41 -15.72 -6.48
N LEU A 424 -9.96 -16.78 -7.14
CA LEU A 424 -10.80 -17.54 -8.04
C LEU A 424 -11.65 -18.64 -7.35
N CYS A 425 -11.46 -18.83 -6.04
CA CYS A 425 -12.24 -19.74 -5.21
C CYS A 425 -13.43 -19.01 -4.59
N TRP A 426 -14.64 -19.31 -5.06
CA TRP A 426 -15.86 -18.67 -4.62
C TRP A 426 -16.73 -19.62 -3.81
N VAL A 427 -17.39 -19.10 -2.77
CA VAL A 427 -18.42 -19.81 -2.00
C VAL A 427 -19.74 -19.07 -2.12
N LYS A 428 -20.84 -19.83 -2.10
CA LYS A 428 -22.18 -19.24 -2.02
C LYS A 428 -22.35 -18.60 -0.64
N GLY A 429 -22.57 -17.31 -0.61
CA GLY A 429 -22.85 -16.57 0.62
C GLY A 429 -24.25 -16.84 1.18
N PRO A 430 -24.57 -16.29 2.34
CA PRO A 430 -25.90 -16.39 2.92
C PRO A 430 -26.93 -15.72 2.00
N THR A 431 -28.17 -16.22 2.05
CA THR A 431 -29.29 -15.63 1.32
C THR A 431 -29.64 -14.29 1.95
N LEU A 432 -29.47 -13.20 1.23
CA LEU A 432 -29.86 -11.85 1.62
C LEU A 432 -31.10 -11.44 0.81
N GLY A 433 -32.28 -11.64 1.38
CA GLY A 433 -33.52 -11.48 0.63
C GLY A 433 -33.62 -12.47 -0.53
N SER A 434 -33.71 -11.97 -1.77
CA SER A 434 -33.72 -12.80 -2.98
C SER A 434 -32.34 -13.08 -3.56
N MET A 435 -31.29 -12.43 -3.06
CA MET A 435 -29.93 -12.57 -3.58
C MET A 435 -29.12 -13.62 -2.82
N LYS A 436 -28.38 -14.44 -3.56
CA LYS A 436 -27.37 -15.38 -3.04
C LYS A 436 -26.01 -14.93 -3.57
N PRO A 437 -25.33 -13.98 -2.89
CA PRO A 437 -24.05 -13.49 -3.36
C PRO A 437 -23.00 -14.62 -3.34
N SER A 438 -22.18 -14.65 -4.36
CA SER A 438 -20.94 -15.44 -4.31
C SER A 438 -19.84 -14.59 -3.68
N LEU A 439 -19.13 -15.12 -2.70
CA LEU A 439 -18.07 -14.43 -1.97
C LEU A 439 -16.72 -15.11 -2.23
N PRO A 440 -15.63 -14.35 -2.40
CA PRO A 440 -14.31 -14.94 -2.53
C PRO A 440 -13.91 -15.62 -1.20
N ARG A 441 -13.46 -16.86 -1.29
CA ARG A 441 -13.26 -17.71 -0.12
C ARG A 441 -12.03 -17.32 0.71
N TYR A 442 -10.92 -17.05 0.04
CA TYR A 442 -9.61 -16.85 0.66
C TYR A 442 -9.10 -15.42 0.53
N ALA A 443 -9.85 -14.52 -0.10
CA ALA A 443 -9.44 -13.15 -0.30
C ALA A 443 -9.14 -12.48 1.05
N LYS A 444 -7.93 -11.99 1.18
CA LYS A 444 -7.41 -11.22 2.33
C LYS A 444 -6.86 -9.88 1.89
N SER A 445 -6.68 -9.72 0.59
CA SER A 445 -6.13 -8.52 -0.02
C SER A 445 -6.92 -8.18 -1.27
N LEU A 446 -6.96 -6.91 -1.60
CA LEU A 446 -7.52 -6.38 -2.83
C LEU A 446 -6.72 -5.15 -3.20
N ASN A 447 -6.25 -5.11 -4.45
CA ASN A 447 -5.74 -3.88 -5.04
C ASN A 447 -6.49 -3.61 -6.34
N ALA A 448 -6.82 -2.35 -6.57
CA ALA A 448 -7.43 -1.91 -7.81
C ALA A 448 -6.88 -0.53 -8.20
N TYR A 449 -6.51 -0.40 -9.44
CA TYR A 449 -5.98 0.84 -9.98
C TYR A 449 -6.52 1.14 -11.36
N VAL A 450 -6.72 2.43 -11.64
CA VAL A 450 -7.20 2.93 -12.92
C VAL A 450 -6.72 4.34 -13.16
N GLY A 451 -6.44 4.69 -14.40
CA GLY A 451 -6.11 6.06 -14.74
C GLY A 451 -6.08 6.31 -16.24
N VAL A 452 -6.17 7.60 -16.58
CA VAL A 452 -6.13 8.11 -17.94
C VAL A 452 -5.15 9.30 -18.01
N GLY A 453 -4.28 9.26 -18.98
CA GLY A 453 -3.38 10.37 -19.31
C GLY A 453 -3.45 10.71 -20.79
N PHE A 454 -3.24 11.96 -21.12
CA PHE A 454 -3.13 12.41 -22.51
C PHE A 454 -1.69 12.33 -22.95
N SER A 455 -1.41 11.47 -23.95
CA SER A 455 -0.06 11.25 -24.47
C SER A 455 0.28 12.26 -25.56
N PHE A 456 1.52 12.73 -25.56
CA PHE A 456 2.04 13.65 -26.58
C PHE A 456 3.49 13.33 -26.98
N GLY A 457 3.95 13.94 -28.07
CA GLY A 457 5.30 13.74 -28.59
C GLY A 457 5.50 12.41 -29.32
N GLY A 458 6.67 12.27 -29.92
CA GLY A 458 7.07 11.05 -30.63
C GLY A 458 7.38 9.91 -29.67
N ALA A 459 7.06 8.68 -30.06
CA ALA A 459 7.45 7.51 -29.27
C ALA A 459 8.97 7.39 -29.23
N LYS A 460 9.51 7.24 -28.02
CA LYS A 460 10.93 6.92 -27.80
C LYS A 460 11.09 5.41 -27.74
N ASP A 461 12.08 4.92 -28.46
CA ASP A 461 12.46 3.53 -28.34
C ASP A 461 13.39 3.39 -27.12
N MET A 462 12.87 2.75 -26.09
CA MET A 462 13.53 2.67 -24.77
C MET A 462 14.75 1.73 -24.78
N TYR A 463 14.77 0.77 -25.73
CA TYR A 463 15.69 -0.34 -25.69
C TYR A 463 16.43 -0.56 -27.03
N SER A 464 16.02 0.09 -28.12
CA SER A 464 16.73 -0.06 -29.39
C SER A 464 18.01 0.76 -29.41
N ASP A 465 18.99 0.25 -30.07
CA ASP A 465 20.27 0.90 -30.39
C ASP A 465 20.10 2.00 -31.44
N SER A 466 19.09 2.87 -31.29
CA SER A 466 18.78 3.93 -32.26
C SER A 466 19.82 5.06 -32.36
N GLY A 467 21.04 4.84 -31.81
CA GLY A 467 22.21 5.66 -32.11
C GLY A 467 22.91 5.30 -33.44
N VAL A 468 22.62 4.09 -33.98
CA VAL A 468 23.10 3.66 -35.29
C VAL A 468 21.95 3.71 -36.30
N LYS A 469 21.35 4.87 -36.49
CA LYS A 469 20.61 5.11 -37.75
C LYS A 469 21.60 5.00 -38.90
N SER A 470 21.45 3.91 -39.60
CA SER A 470 22.16 3.52 -40.78
C SER A 470 22.50 4.72 -41.67
N LYS A 471 23.78 5.03 -41.73
CA LYS A 471 24.38 5.70 -42.87
C LYS A 471 24.15 4.91 -44.18
N LYS A 472 23.53 3.73 -44.11
CA LYS A 472 23.21 2.87 -45.28
C LYS A 472 21.96 3.32 -46.06
N ALA A 473 21.04 4.07 -45.52
CA ALA A 473 19.84 4.52 -46.25
C ALA A 473 20.05 5.81 -47.07
N LYS A 474 21.15 6.53 -46.89
CA LYS A 474 21.48 7.72 -47.67
C LYS A 474 22.35 7.42 -48.92
N LYS A 475 22.92 6.21 -49.04
CA LYS A 475 23.71 5.82 -50.20
C LYS A 475 22.87 5.21 -51.33
N SER A 476 21.64 4.78 -51.07
CA SER A 476 20.74 4.19 -52.10
C SER A 476 19.92 5.21 -52.89
N LYS A 477 19.85 6.51 -52.45
CA LYS A 477 19.13 7.57 -53.18
C LYS A 477 20.02 8.50 -53.99
N ARG A 478 21.33 8.24 -54.06
CA ARG A 478 22.26 9.02 -54.89
C ARG A 478 22.80 8.25 -56.11
N GLY A 479 22.24 7.09 -56.37
CA GLY A 479 22.70 6.20 -57.46
C GLY A 479 21.72 6.05 -58.66
N THR A 480 20.66 6.86 -58.76
CA THR A 480 19.65 6.75 -59.82
C THR A 480 19.33 8.10 -60.50
N GLU A 481 20.28 9.02 -60.49
CA GLU A 481 20.22 10.24 -61.32
C GLU A 481 21.58 10.43 -62.00
N ALA A 482 21.99 9.48 -62.80
CA ALA A 482 23.02 9.59 -63.82
C ALA A 482 23.01 8.35 -64.69
N GLU A 483 22.08 8.28 -65.62
CA GLU A 483 22.19 7.71 -66.97
C GLU A 483 20.98 8.18 -67.81
#